data_46ebc9a8fe9f99b1b739e0e87e4319d0
#
_entry.id   46ebc9a8fe9f99b1b739e0e87e4319d0
#
_cell.length_a   1.000
_cell.length_b   1.000
_cell.length_c   1.000
_cell.angle_alpha   90.00
_cell.angle_beta   90.00
_cell.angle_gamma   90.00
#
_symmetry.space_group_name_H-M   'P 1'
#
loop_
_entity.id
_entity.type
_entity.pdbx_description
1 polymer ?
#
loop_
_entity_poly.entity_id
_entity_poly.type
_entity_poly.pdbx_seq_one_letter_code
_entity_poly.pdbx_strand_id
1 'polypeptide(L)'
;MAGQERRTIDLEEGWAFMQKGITKLKNILEGKPEPQFSSEDYMMLYTTIYNMCTQKPPHDYSQQLYDKYRESFEEYITSMVLPSLREKHDEFMLRELVQRWSNHKVMVRWLSRFFHYLDRYFISRRSLTPLKEVGLTCFRELIYQEIKGQVKDAVIALIDKEREGEQIDRALLKNVLDIFVEIGLGQMDCYENDFEDFLLKDTTEYYS
;
A
#
# COMPACT_ATOMS: atom_id res chain seq x y z
N MET A 1 -5.04 -31.33 35.15
CA MET A 1 -3.98 -30.61 34.42
C MET A 1 -4.29 -29.13 34.44
N ALA A 2 -3.49 -28.38 35.12
CA ALA A 2 -3.60 -26.93 35.05
C ALA A 2 -3.20 -26.51 33.63
N GLY A 3 -4.16 -26.12 32.84
CA GLY A 3 -3.85 -25.48 31.57
C GLY A 3 -2.97 -24.27 31.84
N GLN A 4 -1.85 -24.17 31.19
CA GLN A 4 -1.05 -22.97 31.28
C GLN A 4 -1.98 -21.80 30.92
N GLU A 5 -2.29 -20.96 31.91
CA GLU A 5 -2.99 -19.73 31.63
C GLU A 5 -2.14 -18.91 30.68
N ARG A 6 -2.68 -18.59 29.51
CA ARG A 6 -2.01 -17.69 28.58
C ARG A 6 -1.78 -16.38 29.30
N ARG A 7 -0.53 -15.96 29.33
CA ARG A 7 -0.20 -14.61 29.79
C ARG A 7 -0.93 -13.60 28.92
N THR A 8 -1.67 -12.69 29.53
CA THR A 8 -2.31 -11.60 28.82
C THR A 8 -1.25 -10.70 28.22
N ILE A 9 -1.35 -10.46 26.92
CA ILE A 9 -0.47 -9.55 26.19
C ILE A 9 -1.13 -8.16 26.22
N ASP A 10 -0.41 -7.16 26.80
CA ASP A 10 -0.85 -5.79 26.76
C ASP A 10 -0.72 -5.23 25.34
N LEU A 11 -1.52 -4.24 25.00
CA LEU A 11 -1.51 -3.61 23.67
C LEU A 11 -0.13 -3.08 23.31
N GLU A 12 0.54 -2.39 24.23
CA GLU A 12 1.87 -1.82 23.97
C GLU A 12 2.92 -2.90 23.73
N GLU A 13 2.92 -3.94 24.54
CA GLU A 13 3.84 -5.07 24.44
C GLU A 13 3.66 -5.82 23.10
N GLY A 14 2.43 -6.18 22.79
CA GLY A 14 2.11 -6.87 21.54
C GLY A 14 2.39 -6.02 20.31
N TRP A 15 2.03 -4.75 20.38
CA TRP A 15 2.30 -3.82 19.28
C TRP A 15 3.80 -3.59 19.09
N ALA A 16 4.60 -3.51 20.16
CA ALA A 16 6.06 -3.40 20.04
C ALA A 16 6.66 -4.59 19.28
N PHE A 17 6.14 -5.79 19.52
CA PHE A 17 6.54 -6.99 18.79
C PHE A 17 6.14 -6.91 17.31
N MET A 18 4.89 -6.54 17.04
CA MET A 18 4.40 -6.35 15.66
C MET A 18 5.18 -5.27 14.93
N GLN A 19 5.52 -4.18 15.63
CA GLN A 19 6.27 -3.08 15.06
C GLN A 19 7.66 -3.50 14.58
N LYS A 20 8.31 -4.42 15.28
CA LYS A 20 9.59 -4.99 14.83
C LYS A 20 9.45 -5.72 13.49
N GLY A 21 8.39 -6.51 13.34
CA GLY A 21 8.11 -7.20 12.08
C GLY A 21 7.78 -6.24 10.95
N ILE A 22 7.00 -5.20 11.23
CA ILE A 22 6.63 -4.17 10.27
C ILE A 22 7.86 -3.35 9.86
N THR A 23 8.72 -3.00 10.79
CA THR A 23 9.98 -2.28 10.53
C THR A 23 10.90 -3.14 9.65
N LYS A 24 11.01 -4.42 9.93
CA LYS A 24 11.78 -5.35 9.11
C LYS A 24 11.26 -5.37 7.67
N LEU A 25 9.93 -5.44 7.48
CA LEU A 25 9.32 -5.40 6.16
C LEU A 25 9.64 -4.09 5.43
N LYS A 26 9.51 -2.95 6.10
CA LYS A 26 9.85 -1.64 5.53
C LYS A 26 11.31 -1.58 5.10
N ASN A 27 12.23 -2.11 5.90
CA ASN A 27 13.65 -2.17 5.58
C ASN A 27 13.91 -3.02 4.35
N ILE A 28 13.25 -4.16 4.23
CA ILE A 28 13.32 -5.01 3.03
C ILE A 28 12.87 -4.23 1.79
N LEU A 29 11.75 -3.52 1.88
CA LEU A 29 11.21 -2.73 0.77
C LEU A 29 12.11 -1.55 0.39
N GLU A 30 12.83 -0.97 1.36
CA GLU A 30 13.79 0.12 1.11
C GLU A 30 15.16 -0.40 0.63
N GLY A 31 15.32 -1.72 0.45
CA GLY A 31 16.55 -2.30 -0.03
C GLY A 31 17.67 -2.38 1.00
N LYS A 32 17.34 -2.23 2.28
CA LYS A 32 18.32 -2.36 3.37
C LYS A 32 18.68 -3.84 3.60
N PRO A 33 19.89 -4.12 4.13
CA PRO A 33 20.28 -5.49 4.41
C PRO A 33 19.49 -6.07 5.57
N GLU A 34 18.46 -6.82 5.25
CA GLU A 34 17.61 -7.53 6.19
C GLU A 34 17.40 -8.96 5.69
N PRO A 35 17.45 -9.97 6.57
CA PRO A 35 17.09 -11.33 6.15
C PRO A 35 15.60 -11.38 5.83
N GLN A 36 15.23 -12.24 4.91
CA GLN A 36 13.81 -12.44 4.58
C GLN A 36 13.06 -13.09 5.75
N PHE A 37 11.74 -12.96 5.75
CA PHE A 37 10.89 -13.60 6.75
C PHE A 37 10.95 -15.12 6.60
N SER A 38 11.27 -15.82 7.70
CA SER A 38 11.11 -17.26 7.77
C SER A 38 9.66 -17.63 8.04
N SER A 39 9.30 -18.89 7.83
CA SER A 39 7.97 -19.39 8.22
C SER A 39 7.70 -19.20 9.71
N GLU A 40 8.72 -19.35 10.53
CA GLU A 40 8.65 -19.14 11.97
C GLU A 40 8.35 -17.68 12.32
N ASP A 41 9.06 -16.74 11.69
CA ASP A 41 8.83 -15.29 11.87
C ASP A 41 7.37 -14.93 11.55
N TYR A 42 6.88 -15.41 10.42
CA TYR A 42 5.50 -15.20 10.00
C TYR A 42 4.50 -15.76 11.03
N MET A 43 4.73 -16.99 11.47
CA MET A 43 3.83 -17.64 12.43
C MET A 43 3.83 -16.93 13.79
N MET A 44 4.96 -16.39 14.22
CA MET A 44 5.04 -15.61 15.47
C MET A 44 4.24 -14.32 15.38
N LEU A 45 4.32 -13.62 14.25
CA LEU A 45 3.56 -12.39 14.02
C LEU A 45 2.06 -12.68 13.95
N TYR A 46 1.66 -13.69 13.19
CA TYR A 46 0.27 -14.12 13.08
C TYR A 46 -0.30 -14.52 14.46
N THR A 47 0.44 -15.34 15.20
CA THR A 47 0.03 -15.83 16.53
C THR A 47 -0.11 -14.69 17.53
N THR A 48 0.74 -13.68 17.47
CA THR A 48 0.65 -12.49 18.31
C THR A 48 -0.68 -11.76 18.09
N ILE A 49 -1.05 -11.52 16.83
CA ILE A 49 -2.34 -10.92 16.48
C ILE A 49 -3.50 -11.79 16.99
N TYR A 50 -3.44 -13.10 16.73
CA TYR A 50 -4.44 -14.04 17.18
C TYR A 50 -4.63 -13.96 18.73
N ASN A 51 -3.54 -13.99 19.47
CA ASN A 51 -3.60 -13.93 20.92
C ASN A 51 -4.18 -12.61 21.43
N MET A 52 -3.78 -11.49 20.83
CA MET A 52 -4.28 -10.17 21.22
C MET A 52 -5.77 -9.99 20.91
N CYS A 53 -6.28 -10.64 19.86
CA CYS A 53 -7.68 -10.57 19.47
C CYS A 53 -8.58 -11.50 20.27
N THR A 54 -8.04 -12.60 20.81
CA THR A 54 -8.81 -13.65 21.49
C THR A 54 -8.75 -13.59 23.01
N GLN A 55 -8.13 -12.57 23.57
CA GLN A 55 -8.08 -12.34 25.01
C GLN A 55 -9.44 -11.92 25.54
N LYS A 56 -9.64 -12.13 26.83
CA LYS A 56 -10.88 -11.71 27.49
C LYS A 56 -10.97 -10.18 27.58
N PRO A 57 -12.17 -9.60 27.41
CA PRO A 57 -12.34 -8.17 27.61
C PRO A 57 -11.87 -7.72 29.01
N PRO A 58 -11.25 -6.53 29.15
CA PRO A 58 -11.04 -5.50 28.12
C PRO A 58 -9.74 -5.65 27.33
N HIS A 59 -9.13 -6.81 27.31
CA HIS A 59 -7.82 -7.07 26.67
C HIS A 59 -7.94 -7.69 25.27
N ASP A 60 -9.10 -7.60 24.64
CA ASP A 60 -9.37 -7.97 23.26
C ASP A 60 -9.16 -6.74 22.34
N TYR A 61 -8.04 -6.70 21.66
CA TYR A 61 -7.57 -5.49 20.97
C TYR A 61 -7.87 -5.45 19.46
N SER A 62 -8.89 -6.16 19.00
CA SER A 62 -9.22 -6.24 17.56
C SER A 62 -9.41 -4.87 16.90
N GLN A 63 -10.19 -3.98 17.54
CA GLN A 63 -10.42 -2.63 17.00
C GLN A 63 -9.13 -1.82 16.96
N GLN A 64 -8.36 -1.85 18.03
CA GLN A 64 -7.10 -1.12 18.12
C GLN A 64 -6.09 -1.62 17.09
N LEU A 65 -6.02 -2.93 16.86
CA LEU A 65 -5.15 -3.51 15.86
C LEU A 65 -5.59 -3.17 14.44
N TYR A 66 -6.88 -3.11 14.19
CA TYR A 66 -7.43 -2.66 12.90
C TYR A 66 -7.01 -1.21 12.61
N ASP A 67 -7.13 -0.33 13.60
CA ASP A 67 -6.72 1.06 13.48
C ASP A 67 -5.20 1.18 13.25
N LYS A 68 -4.42 0.40 13.97
CA LYS A 68 -2.95 0.38 13.85
C LYS A 68 -2.46 -0.16 12.51
N TYR A 69 -3.19 -1.08 11.91
CA TYR A 69 -2.93 -1.56 10.55
C TYR A 69 -2.96 -0.40 9.56
N ARG A 70 -4.01 0.41 9.59
CA ARG A 70 -4.14 1.60 8.75
C ARG A 70 -3.04 2.63 9.04
N GLU A 71 -2.81 2.92 10.31
CA GLU A 71 -1.78 3.87 10.74
C GLU A 71 -0.38 3.49 10.26
N SER A 72 -0.08 2.19 10.19
CA SER A 72 1.20 1.70 9.69
C SER A 72 1.45 2.09 8.24
N PHE A 73 0.42 2.01 7.39
CA PHE A 73 0.50 2.47 6.01
C PHE A 73 0.61 3.99 5.93
N GLU A 74 -0.22 4.71 6.69
CA GLU A 74 -0.24 6.17 6.69
C GLU A 74 1.12 6.73 7.10
N GLU A 75 1.72 6.18 8.15
CA GLU A 75 3.04 6.59 8.63
C GLU A 75 4.12 6.36 7.58
N TYR A 76 4.17 5.17 6.99
CA TYR A 76 5.17 4.83 5.98
C TYR A 76 5.04 5.68 4.72
N ILE A 77 3.82 5.87 4.25
CA ILE A 77 3.53 6.70 3.08
C ILE A 77 3.96 8.14 3.33
N THR A 78 3.56 8.69 4.46
CA THR A 78 3.83 10.10 4.79
C THR A 78 5.31 10.38 5.05
N SER A 79 6.00 9.46 5.72
CA SER A 79 7.39 9.66 6.12
C SER A 79 8.42 9.28 5.06
N MET A 80 8.12 8.30 4.21
CA MET A 80 9.09 7.73 3.25
C MET A 80 8.67 7.86 1.79
N VAL A 81 7.44 7.51 1.47
CA VAL A 81 6.98 7.40 0.09
C VAL A 81 6.74 8.77 -0.55
N LEU A 82 5.95 9.61 0.10
CA LEU A 82 5.67 10.97 -0.40
C LEU A 82 6.93 11.81 -0.57
N PRO A 83 7.85 11.85 0.42
CA PRO A 83 9.09 12.60 0.24
C PRO A 83 9.91 12.09 -0.96
N SER A 84 9.98 10.78 -1.18
CA SER A 84 10.72 10.22 -2.31
C SER A 84 10.13 10.62 -3.67
N LEU A 85 8.81 10.77 -3.74
CA LEU A 85 8.13 11.22 -4.96
C LEU A 85 8.29 12.73 -5.17
N ARG A 86 8.24 13.52 -4.09
CA ARG A 86 8.39 14.97 -4.17
C ARG A 86 9.80 15.42 -4.57
N GLU A 87 10.82 14.62 -4.27
CA GLU A 87 12.20 14.89 -4.66
C GLU A 87 12.46 14.74 -6.15
N LYS A 88 11.61 14.02 -6.86
CA LYS A 88 11.81 13.66 -8.26
C LYS A 88 10.78 14.32 -9.16
N HIS A 89 11.16 14.51 -10.41
CA HIS A 89 10.35 15.20 -11.42
C HIS A 89 10.26 14.36 -12.70
N ASP A 90 9.21 14.57 -13.47
CA ASP A 90 8.99 14.00 -14.80
C ASP A 90 9.12 12.46 -14.82
N GLU A 91 9.90 11.94 -15.71
CA GLU A 91 10.11 10.50 -15.88
C GLU A 91 10.68 9.82 -14.63
N PHE A 92 11.57 10.51 -13.90
CA PHE A 92 12.15 9.97 -12.67
C PHE A 92 11.11 9.80 -11.57
N MET A 93 10.18 10.73 -11.48
CA MET A 93 9.06 10.63 -10.55
C MET A 93 8.14 9.46 -10.92
N LEU A 94 7.88 9.25 -12.21
CA LEU A 94 7.08 8.12 -12.69
C LEU A 94 7.74 6.78 -12.35
N ARG A 95 9.05 6.66 -12.53
CA ARG A 95 9.81 5.44 -12.16
C ARG A 95 9.74 5.15 -10.67
N GLU A 96 9.86 6.19 -9.85
CA GLU A 96 9.73 6.06 -8.40
C GLU A 96 8.32 5.65 -8.02
N LEU A 97 7.31 6.23 -8.65
CA LEU A 97 5.90 5.87 -8.41
C LEU A 97 5.65 4.39 -8.70
N VAL A 98 6.13 3.89 -9.83
CA VAL A 98 5.98 2.47 -10.21
C VAL A 98 6.65 1.56 -9.18
N GLN A 99 7.86 1.92 -8.73
CA GLN A 99 8.58 1.17 -7.71
C GLN A 99 7.84 1.19 -6.37
N ARG A 100 7.37 2.37 -5.95
CA ARG A 100 6.64 2.52 -4.68
C ARG A 100 5.30 1.80 -4.69
N TRP A 101 4.61 1.79 -5.82
CA TRP A 101 3.36 1.03 -5.97
C TRP A 101 3.61 -0.48 -5.86
N SER A 102 4.64 -0.98 -6.53
CA SER A 102 5.04 -2.38 -6.43
C SER A 102 5.37 -2.77 -4.98
N ASN A 103 6.15 -1.95 -4.29
CA ASN A 103 6.49 -2.14 -2.88
C ASN A 103 5.24 -2.10 -2.00
N HIS A 104 4.33 -1.18 -2.29
CA HIS A 104 3.07 -1.05 -1.54
C HIS A 104 2.21 -2.30 -1.65
N LYS A 105 2.10 -2.89 -2.83
CA LYS A 105 1.37 -4.15 -3.03
C LYS A 105 2.01 -5.30 -2.23
N VAL A 106 3.33 -5.36 -2.16
CA VAL A 106 4.04 -6.33 -1.34
C VAL A 106 3.75 -6.11 0.15
N MET A 107 3.78 -4.86 0.60
CA MET A 107 3.47 -4.51 1.99
C MET A 107 2.03 -4.89 2.35
N VAL A 108 1.07 -4.58 1.49
CA VAL A 108 -0.35 -4.96 1.69
C VAL A 108 -0.48 -6.48 1.82
N ARG A 109 0.20 -7.23 0.97
CA ARG A 109 0.15 -8.69 0.98
C ARG A 109 0.69 -9.26 2.29
N TRP A 110 1.84 -8.78 2.77
CA TRP A 110 2.45 -9.28 4.01
C TRP A 110 1.68 -8.83 5.24
N LEU A 111 1.33 -7.55 5.35
CA LEU A 111 0.58 -7.04 6.50
C LEU A 111 -0.80 -7.69 6.60
N SER A 112 -1.50 -7.88 5.47
CA SER A 112 -2.80 -8.54 5.51
C SER A 112 -2.69 -10.01 5.96
N ARG A 113 -1.57 -10.68 5.72
CA ARG A 113 -1.31 -12.02 6.23
C ARG A 113 -1.03 -12.02 7.73
N PHE A 114 -0.23 -11.07 8.23
CA PHE A 114 0.05 -10.97 9.67
C PHE A 114 -1.23 -10.70 10.46
N PHE A 115 -2.12 -9.89 9.91
CA PHE A 115 -3.38 -9.46 10.55
C PHE A 115 -4.59 -10.28 10.09
N HIS A 116 -4.39 -11.38 9.38
CA HIS A 116 -5.47 -12.15 8.72
C HIS A 116 -6.61 -12.56 9.66
N TYR A 117 -6.32 -12.79 10.94
CA TYR A 117 -7.35 -13.11 11.94
C TYR A 117 -8.43 -12.03 11.99
N LEU A 118 -8.04 -10.75 11.85
CA LEU A 118 -9.00 -9.64 11.83
C LEU A 118 -9.96 -9.74 10.64
N ASP A 119 -9.45 -10.02 9.45
CA ASP A 119 -10.26 -10.17 8.24
C ASP A 119 -11.31 -11.28 8.41
N ARG A 120 -10.87 -12.38 8.97
CA ARG A 120 -11.71 -13.58 9.07
C ARG A 120 -12.80 -13.48 10.13
N TYR A 121 -12.50 -12.89 11.28
CA TYR A 121 -13.41 -12.94 12.43
C TYR A 121 -13.94 -11.59 12.92
N PHE A 122 -13.17 -10.53 12.77
CA PHE A 122 -13.56 -9.21 13.27
C PHE A 122 -14.22 -8.38 12.17
N ILE A 123 -13.56 -8.24 11.05
CA ILE A 123 -13.99 -7.40 9.92
C ILE A 123 -15.29 -7.93 9.31
N SER A 124 -15.37 -9.24 9.08
CA SER A 124 -16.55 -9.88 8.51
C SER A 124 -17.80 -9.71 9.39
N ARG A 125 -17.64 -9.77 10.71
CA ARG A 125 -18.76 -9.63 11.65
C ARG A 125 -19.26 -8.20 11.79
N ARG A 126 -18.42 -7.21 11.55
CA ARG A 126 -18.75 -5.80 11.74
C ARG A 126 -18.96 -5.04 10.44
N SER A 127 -18.91 -5.74 9.32
CA SER A 127 -19.05 -5.14 7.98
C SER A 127 -18.08 -4.00 7.75
N LEU A 128 -16.85 -4.16 8.23
CA LEU A 128 -15.77 -3.19 8.04
C LEU A 128 -15.07 -3.43 6.70
N THR A 129 -14.28 -2.46 6.26
CA THR A 129 -13.50 -2.57 5.04
C THR A 129 -12.42 -3.66 5.19
N PRO A 130 -12.31 -4.62 4.26
CA PRO A 130 -11.27 -5.64 4.29
C PRO A 130 -9.86 -5.05 4.32
N LEU A 131 -8.92 -5.75 4.94
CA LEU A 131 -7.55 -5.27 5.15
C LEU A 131 -6.87 -4.84 3.84
N LYS A 132 -6.98 -5.63 2.78
CA LYS A 132 -6.36 -5.29 1.49
C LYS A 132 -6.90 -4.00 0.90
N GLU A 133 -8.20 -3.78 1.00
CA GLU A 133 -8.83 -2.53 0.54
C GLU A 133 -8.40 -1.34 1.38
N VAL A 134 -8.26 -1.52 2.70
CA VAL A 134 -7.74 -0.46 3.58
C VAL A 134 -6.34 -0.04 3.12
N GLY A 135 -5.46 -1.01 2.87
CA GLY A 135 -4.10 -0.75 2.41
C GLY A 135 -4.06 -0.02 1.07
N LEU A 136 -4.83 -0.49 0.09
CA LEU A 136 -4.89 0.14 -1.24
C LEU A 136 -5.50 1.53 -1.20
N THR A 137 -6.53 1.71 -0.38
CA THR A 137 -7.19 3.01 -0.19
C THR A 137 -6.25 4.04 0.43
N CYS A 138 -5.39 3.64 1.37
CA CYS A 138 -4.38 4.54 1.94
C CYS A 138 -3.46 5.12 0.85
N PHE A 139 -3.01 4.28 -0.08
CA PHE A 139 -2.16 4.74 -1.18
C PHE A 139 -2.93 5.71 -2.08
N ARG A 140 -4.16 5.38 -2.43
CA ARG A 140 -5.01 6.25 -3.26
C ARG A 140 -5.23 7.62 -2.63
N GLU A 141 -5.60 7.65 -1.36
CA GLU A 141 -5.94 8.89 -0.67
C GLU A 141 -4.72 9.76 -0.37
N LEU A 142 -3.60 9.15 0.00
CA LEU A 142 -2.43 9.89 0.45
C LEU A 142 -1.44 10.20 -0.69
N ILE A 143 -1.37 9.38 -1.71
CA ILE A 143 -0.41 9.56 -2.81
C ILE A 143 -1.12 10.02 -4.07
N TYR A 144 -2.04 9.23 -4.59
CA TYR A 144 -2.70 9.51 -5.87
C TYR A 144 -3.36 10.88 -5.87
N GLN A 145 -4.13 11.21 -4.83
CA GLN A 145 -4.85 12.48 -4.75
C GLN A 145 -3.91 13.69 -4.69
N GLU A 146 -2.75 13.53 -4.10
CA GLU A 146 -1.77 14.60 -3.98
C GLU A 146 -0.96 14.82 -5.27
N ILE A 147 -0.55 13.74 -5.94
CA ILE A 147 0.39 13.82 -7.07
C ILE A 147 -0.24 13.60 -8.44
N LYS A 148 -1.55 13.32 -8.53
CA LYS A 148 -2.22 13.00 -9.81
C LYS A 148 -1.99 14.02 -10.91
N GLY A 149 -1.98 15.30 -10.58
CA GLY A 149 -1.71 16.38 -11.55
C GLY A 149 -0.31 16.29 -12.13
N GLN A 150 0.69 16.08 -11.27
CA GLN A 150 2.08 15.93 -11.68
C GLN A 150 2.31 14.66 -12.50
N VAL A 151 1.63 13.57 -12.16
CA VAL A 151 1.68 12.32 -12.91
C VAL A 151 1.09 12.50 -14.30
N LYS A 152 -0.06 13.15 -14.41
CA LYS A 152 -0.66 13.47 -15.72
C LYS A 152 0.28 14.28 -16.60
N ASP A 153 0.86 15.34 -16.05
CA ASP A 153 1.79 16.21 -16.78
C ASP A 153 3.02 15.42 -17.26
N ALA A 154 3.57 14.57 -16.42
CA ALA A 154 4.73 13.75 -16.76
C ALA A 154 4.41 12.72 -17.86
N VAL A 155 3.24 12.08 -17.79
CA VAL A 155 2.79 11.12 -18.81
C VAL A 155 2.58 11.81 -20.15
N ILE A 156 1.95 12.98 -20.14
CA ILE A 156 1.71 13.76 -21.36
C ILE A 156 3.04 14.17 -21.99
N ALA A 157 4.00 14.60 -21.17
CA ALA A 157 5.34 14.94 -21.64
C ALA A 157 6.03 13.75 -22.33
N LEU A 158 5.87 12.53 -21.81
CA LEU A 158 6.39 11.32 -22.45
C LEU A 158 5.72 11.04 -23.80
N ILE A 159 4.40 11.16 -23.85
CA ILE A 159 3.63 10.95 -25.08
C ILE A 159 4.04 11.97 -26.15
N ASP A 160 4.20 13.23 -25.77
CA ASP A 160 4.63 14.30 -26.68
C ASP A 160 6.05 14.03 -27.22
N LYS A 161 6.96 13.54 -26.40
CA LYS A 161 8.30 13.12 -26.83
C LYS A 161 8.23 12.02 -27.89
N GLU A 162 7.40 11.03 -27.69
CA GLU A 162 7.21 9.95 -28.66
C GLU A 162 6.68 10.48 -29.99
N ARG A 163 5.74 11.41 -29.97
CA ARG A 163 5.17 12.05 -31.13
C ARG A 163 6.21 12.90 -31.93
N GLU A 164 7.17 13.47 -31.20
CA GLU A 164 8.29 14.22 -31.79
C GLU A 164 9.40 13.30 -32.33
N GLY A 165 9.22 11.99 -32.26
CA GLY A 165 10.16 11.01 -32.77
C GLY A 165 11.22 10.54 -31.77
N GLU A 166 11.15 10.97 -30.53
CA GLU A 166 12.05 10.49 -29.48
C GLU A 166 11.64 9.10 -28.99
N GLN A 167 12.61 8.28 -28.62
CA GLN A 167 12.33 7.00 -27.99
C GLN A 167 11.99 7.20 -26.54
N ILE A 168 10.86 6.62 -26.09
CA ILE A 168 10.44 6.64 -24.70
C ILE A 168 10.36 5.22 -24.16
N ASP A 169 10.35 5.11 -22.82
CA ASP A 169 10.11 3.85 -22.14
C ASP A 169 8.61 3.53 -22.11
N ARG A 170 8.15 2.78 -23.11
CA ARG A 170 6.74 2.38 -23.22
C ARG A 170 6.31 1.46 -22.08
N ALA A 171 7.22 0.65 -21.55
CA ALA A 171 6.93 -0.19 -20.40
C ALA A 171 6.62 0.66 -19.16
N LEU A 172 7.36 1.74 -18.97
CA LEU A 172 7.09 2.69 -17.89
C LEU A 172 5.70 3.31 -18.04
N LEU A 173 5.37 3.78 -19.23
CA LEU A 173 4.05 4.35 -19.51
C LEU A 173 2.92 3.36 -19.21
N LYS A 174 3.06 2.12 -19.69
CA LYS A 174 2.09 1.06 -19.43
C LYS A 174 1.94 0.80 -17.92
N ASN A 175 3.05 0.70 -17.20
CA ASN A 175 3.03 0.44 -15.77
C ASN A 175 2.34 1.56 -14.98
N VAL A 176 2.54 2.81 -15.38
CA VAL A 176 1.86 3.97 -14.77
C VAL A 176 0.35 3.90 -15.04
N LEU A 177 -0.05 3.60 -16.27
CA LEU A 177 -1.47 3.47 -16.61
C LEU A 177 -2.13 2.32 -15.85
N ASP A 178 -1.43 1.21 -15.68
CA ASP A 178 -1.91 0.07 -14.89
C ASP A 178 -2.15 0.46 -13.42
N ILE A 179 -1.34 1.34 -12.86
CA ILE A 179 -1.53 1.86 -11.50
C ILE A 179 -2.88 2.57 -11.37
N PHE A 180 -3.24 3.40 -12.34
CA PHE A 180 -4.53 4.12 -12.31
C PHE A 180 -5.72 3.15 -12.33
N VAL A 181 -5.62 2.09 -13.11
CA VAL A 181 -6.66 1.06 -13.17
C VAL A 181 -6.76 0.30 -11.84
N GLU A 182 -5.64 -0.11 -11.28
CA GLU A 182 -5.58 -0.85 -10.00
C GLU A 182 -6.03 0.00 -8.82
N ILE A 183 -5.63 1.26 -8.76
CA ILE A 183 -6.02 2.20 -7.68
C ILE A 183 -7.52 2.43 -7.66
N GLY A 184 -8.17 2.39 -8.82
CA GLY A 184 -9.62 2.49 -8.93
C GLY A 184 -10.37 1.32 -8.32
N LEU A 185 -9.70 0.28 -7.85
CA LEU A 185 -10.29 -0.93 -7.23
C LEU A 185 -11.37 -1.57 -8.12
N GLY A 186 -11.12 -1.59 -9.43
CA GLY A 186 -12.06 -2.10 -10.42
C GLY A 186 -13.09 -1.08 -10.89
N GLN A 187 -13.10 0.12 -10.33
CA GLN A 187 -13.90 1.24 -10.83
C GLN A 187 -13.10 2.02 -11.84
N MET A 188 -13.61 2.14 -13.03
CA MET A 188 -12.94 2.87 -14.13
C MET A 188 -12.98 4.39 -13.94
N ASP A 189 -13.71 4.89 -12.97
CA ASP A 189 -13.95 6.33 -12.76
C ASP A 189 -12.66 7.13 -12.60
N CYS A 190 -11.69 6.63 -11.83
CA CYS A 190 -10.41 7.32 -11.68
C CYS A 190 -9.63 7.39 -12.99
N TYR A 191 -9.65 6.31 -13.77
CA TYR A 191 -8.96 6.24 -15.05
C TYR A 191 -9.68 7.07 -16.12
N GLU A 192 -10.99 6.88 -16.27
CA GLU A 192 -11.80 7.58 -17.28
C GLU A 192 -11.82 9.09 -17.03
N ASN A 193 -12.10 9.51 -15.82
CA ASN A 193 -12.21 10.92 -15.49
C ASN A 193 -10.86 11.66 -15.47
N ASP A 194 -9.81 10.97 -15.02
CA ASP A 194 -8.52 11.60 -14.81
C ASP A 194 -7.56 11.42 -15.99
N PHE A 195 -7.76 10.43 -16.84
CA PHE A 195 -6.75 10.04 -17.81
C PHE A 195 -7.25 9.75 -19.21
N GLU A 196 -8.24 8.88 -19.36
CA GLU A 196 -8.68 8.41 -20.68
C GLU A 196 -9.24 9.53 -21.54
N ASP A 197 -10.11 10.35 -20.96
CA ASP A 197 -10.69 11.52 -21.65
C ASP A 197 -9.60 12.49 -22.11
N PHE A 198 -8.62 12.70 -21.27
CA PHE A 198 -7.50 13.59 -21.56
C PHE A 198 -6.63 13.04 -22.69
N LEU A 199 -6.30 11.76 -22.67
CA LEU A 199 -5.50 11.11 -23.71
C LEU A 199 -6.24 11.07 -25.05
N LEU A 200 -7.53 10.79 -25.03
CA LEU A 200 -8.37 10.81 -26.24
C LEU A 200 -8.44 12.21 -26.84
N LYS A 201 -8.65 13.23 -26.01
CA LYS A 201 -8.70 14.61 -26.43
C LYS A 201 -7.37 15.06 -27.04
N ASP A 202 -6.27 14.76 -26.41
CA ASP A 202 -4.92 15.08 -26.87
C ASP A 202 -4.61 14.39 -28.21
N THR A 203 -5.01 13.13 -28.35
CA THR A 203 -4.87 12.37 -29.58
C THR A 203 -5.70 12.98 -30.71
N THR A 204 -6.91 13.41 -30.45
CA THR A 204 -7.80 14.06 -31.40
C THR A 204 -7.20 15.38 -31.88
N GLU A 205 -6.68 16.20 -31.01
CA GLU A 205 -6.01 17.44 -31.32
C GLU A 205 -4.77 17.23 -32.21
N TYR A 206 -4.01 16.17 -31.95
CA TYR A 206 -2.80 15.84 -32.72
C TYR A 206 -3.13 15.44 -34.16
N TYR A 207 -4.22 14.72 -34.39
CA TYR A 207 -4.62 14.21 -35.72
C TYR A 207 -5.66 15.10 -36.45
N SER A 208 -6.07 16.17 -35.85
CA SER A 208 -7.03 17.11 -36.51
C SER A 208 -6.36 18.14 -37.46
#